data_3e1c6dc452c01ae6753f9b8d19a621ff
#
_entry.id   3e1c6dc452c01ae6753f9b8d19a621ff
#
_cell.length_a   1.000
_cell.length_b   1.000
_cell.length_c   1.000
_cell.angle_alpha   90.00
_cell.angle_beta   90.00
_cell.angle_gamma   90.00
#
_symmetry.space_group_name_H-M   'P 1'
#
loop_
_entity.id
_entity.type
_entity.pdbx_description
1 polymer ?
#
loop_
_entity_poly.entity_id
_entity_poly.type
_entity_poly.pdbx_seq_one_letter_code
_entity_poly.pdbx_strand_id
1 'polypeptide(L)'
;KGRMLTKKWKTVEKRKYYFGKDGKAETGLVKISGKKYYFSKKGVLQKSKFVKYKGKKYYLGKTGKAAAGEVRKVNSSYYYFNKSASMIKSSWIKTSKGKYYFGKSGKAYTGSHKINNKVYVFRSNGTLVTQSGLVTISGKTYYMNSNGTAQTGYKKIGDAYYYFGKDGVMYRKKWAYVGGYKFYFCSNGKRAVEVDDVIGDQDAYEIIINKKTNVVTVYAKDGKNGYIIPVRAFICSTGVSTPLGTFHTQSRYRWHELMGPCWGQWCSGIYEGYLFHSVYYNDVNNNNALSVNAYNKLGTTCSHGCVRLTAGDAKWIYDHCSVGTKVTIINESGRDPFPKPTAYKLPSWHTWDPTDPNMQYKCKQKGCH
;
A
#
# COMPACT_ATOMS: atom_id res chain seq x y z
N LYS A 1 -72.53 35.51 -6.35
CA LYS A 1 -72.00 34.87 -5.13
C LYS A 1 -70.83 33.96 -5.51
N GLY A 2 -69.57 34.22 -5.00
CA GLY A 2 -68.37 33.40 -5.24
C GLY A 2 -68.52 32.04 -4.59
N ARG A 3 -68.25 30.92 -5.36
CA ARG A 3 -68.28 29.56 -4.83
C ARG A 3 -66.94 29.27 -4.07
N MET A 4 -67.03 28.79 -2.82
CA MET A 4 -65.90 28.41 -2.02
C MET A 4 -65.13 27.24 -2.67
N LEU A 5 -63.81 27.37 -2.79
CA LEU A 5 -62.89 26.35 -3.30
C LEU A 5 -62.57 25.34 -2.23
N THR A 6 -62.88 24.07 -2.43
CA THR A 6 -62.53 22.97 -1.52
C THR A 6 -61.76 21.88 -2.26
N LYS A 7 -60.75 21.29 -1.62
CA LYS A 7 -59.86 20.24 -2.16
C LYS A 7 -59.30 20.54 -3.54
N LYS A 8 -59.03 21.83 -3.85
CA LYS A 8 -58.56 22.30 -5.18
C LYS A 8 -57.30 23.11 -5.10
N TRP A 9 -56.47 22.96 -6.14
CA TRP A 9 -55.33 23.80 -6.40
C TRP A 9 -55.79 25.12 -7.06
N LYS A 10 -55.20 26.23 -6.64
CA LYS A 10 -55.43 27.53 -7.28
C LYS A 10 -54.11 28.29 -7.36
N THR A 11 -53.88 28.95 -8.46
CA THR A 11 -52.79 29.93 -8.64
C THR A 11 -53.34 31.32 -8.57
N VAL A 12 -52.79 32.15 -7.70
CA VAL A 12 -53.13 33.57 -7.54
C VAL A 12 -51.82 34.33 -7.60
N GLU A 13 -51.72 35.34 -8.43
CA GLU A 13 -50.50 36.18 -8.56
C GLU A 13 -49.21 35.35 -8.66
N LYS A 14 -49.16 34.37 -9.58
CA LYS A 14 -48.05 33.43 -9.81
C LYS A 14 -47.69 32.55 -8.57
N ARG A 15 -48.44 32.61 -7.48
CA ARG A 15 -48.31 31.80 -6.26
C ARG A 15 -49.30 30.66 -6.25
N LYS A 16 -48.87 29.44 -5.92
CA LYS A 16 -49.72 28.24 -5.95
C LYS A 16 -50.17 27.90 -4.53
N TYR A 17 -51.48 27.69 -4.37
CA TYR A 17 -52.15 27.32 -3.09
C TYR A 17 -52.92 26.03 -3.26
N TYR A 18 -53.22 25.37 -2.18
CA TYR A 18 -54.17 24.28 -2.10
C TYR A 18 -55.18 24.59 -1.00
N PHE A 19 -56.43 24.54 -1.31
CA PHE A 19 -57.54 24.79 -0.38
C PHE A 19 -58.03 23.45 0.20
N GLY A 20 -58.08 23.34 1.52
CA GLY A 20 -58.54 22.18 2.25
C GLY A 20 -60.06 21.92 2.13
N LYS A 21 -60.55 20.99 2.94
CA LYS A 21 -62.00 20.66 3.00
C LYS A 21 -62.82 21.86 3.51
N ASP A 22 -62.24 22.66 4.39
CA ASP A 22 -62.84 23.82 5.04
C ASP A 22 -62.72 25.10 4.19
N GLY A 23 -62.21 24.98 2.96
CA GLY A 23 -62.00 26.12 2.08
C GLY A 23 -60.83 27.05 2.47
N LYS A 24 -60.05 26.72 3.51
CA LYS A 24 -58.87 27.51 3.88
C LYS A 24 -57.64 27.02 3.13
N ALA A 25 -56.71 27.92 2.86
CA ALA A 25 -55.43 27.58 2.28
C ALA A 25 -54.59 26.73 3.25
N GLU A 26 -54.14 25.57 2.81
CA GLU A 26 -53.32 24.64 3.61
C GLU A 26 -51.94 25.26 3.93
N THR A 27 -51.39 24.95 5.10
CA THR A 27 -50.10 25.38 5.58
C THR A 27 -49.28 24.20 6.14
N GLY A 28 -47.96 24.33 6.15
CA GLY A 28 -47.08 23.25 6.62
C GLY A 28 -47.00 22.07 5.68
N LEU A 29 -46.79 20.87 6.21
CA LEU A 29 -46.61 19.65 5.42
C LEU A 29 -47.97 18.93 5.24
N VAL A 30 -48.48 18.90 4.03
CA VAL A 30 -49.82 18.35 3.69
C VAL A 30 -49.67 17.19 2.71
N LYS A 31 -50.49 16.11 2.89
CA LYS A 31 -50.61 14.99 1.96
C LYS A 31 -51.78 15.23 1.03
N ILE A 32 -51.54 15.33 -0.27
CA ILE A 32 -52.51 15.55 -1.30
C ILE A 32 -52.36 14.43 -2.34
N SER A 33 -53.40 13.68 -2.59
CA SER A 33 -53.44 12.54 -3.53
C SER A 33 -52.19 11.62 -3.37
N GLY A 34 -51.91 11.21 -2.11
CA GLY A 34 -50.80 10.31 -1.78
C GLY A 34 -49.42 10.96 -1.71
N LYS A 35 -49.26 12.20 -2.19
CA LYS A 35 -47.97 12.92 -2.27
C LYS A 35 -47.90 14.00 -1.21
N LYS A 36 -46.70 14.28 -0.64
CA LYS A 36 -46.51 15.34 0.34
C LYS A 36 -46.02 16.62 -0.34
N TYR A 37 -46.59 17.75 0.13
CA TYR A 37 -46.25 19.11 -0.29
C TYR A 37 -46.06 19.96 0.96
N TYR A 38 -45.30 21.04 0.84
CA TYR A 38 -45.11 21.96 1.96
C TYR A 38 -45.54 23.38 1.54
N PHE A 39 -46.38 23.97 2.35
CA PHE A 39 -46.86 25.32 2.19
C PHE A 39 -46.27 26.23 3.29
N SER A 40 -45.94 27.48 2.93
CA SER A 40 -45.50 28.49 3.90
C SER A 40 -46.64 28.82 4.89
N LYS A 41 -46.32 29.59 5.92
CA LYS A 41 -47.33 30.13 6.86
C LYS A 41 -48.40 30.96 6.14
N LYS A 42 -48.10 31.53 4.95
CA LYS A 42 -49.04 32.26 4.07
C LYS A 42 -49.74 31.36 3.05
N GLY A 43 -49.71 30.03 3.22
CA GLY A 43 -50.34 29.04 2.33
C GLY A 43 -49.66 28.85 0.97
N VAL A 44 -48.50 29.48 0.70
CA VAL A 44 -47.84 29.39 -0.60
C VAL A 44 -47.02 28.11 -0.73
N LEU A 45 -47.24 27.34 -1.80
CA LEU A 45 -46.50 26.13 -2.13
C LEU A 45 -44.98 26.42 -2.24
N GLN A 46 -44.18 25.68 -1.51
CA GLN A 46 -42.69 25.75 -1.57
C GLN A 46 -42.16 24.72 -2.57
N LYS A 47 -41.06 25.10 -3.29
CA LYS A 47 -40.46 24.28 -4.34
C LYS A 47 -38.93 24.35 -4.27
N SER A 48 -38.23 23.37 -4.87
CA SER A 48 -36.79 23.35 -5.14
C SER A 48 -35.92 23.67 -3.92
N LYS A 49 -36.31 23.24 -2.72
CA LYS A 49 -35.59 23.57 -1.46
C LYS A 49 -35.78 22.50 -0.37
N PHE A 50 -34.89 22.53 0.56
CA PHE A 50 -35.09 21.82 1.82
C PHE A 50 -35.99 22.60 2.78
N VAL A 51 -36.83 21.87 3.48
CA VAL A 51 -37.66 22.41 4.57
C VAL A 51 -37.55 21.55 5.79
N LYS A 52 -37.64 22.15 6.99
CA LYS A 52 -37.72 21.43 8.27
C LYS A 52 -39.14 21.56 8.81
N TYR A 53 -39.75 20.43 9.17
CA TYR A 53 -41.08 20.39 9.72
C TYR A 53 -41.17 19.32 10.81
N LYS A 54 -41.61 19.67 12.00
CA LYS A 54 -41.71 18.77 13.17
C LYS A 54 -40.43 17.93 13.35
N GLY A 55 -39.25 18.58 13.40
CA GLY A 55 -37.95 17.93 13.62
C GLY A 55 -37.36 17.18 12.41
N LYS A 56 -38.15 16.89 11.37
CA LYS A 56 -37.72 16.14 10.17
C LYS A 56 -37.38 17.07 9.02
N LYS A 57 -36.46 16.67 8.17
CA LYS A 57 -36.03 17.44 6.97
C LYS A 57 -36.59 16.77 5.70
N TYR A 58 -37.12 17.60 4.79
CA TYR A 58 -37.74 17.20 3.53
C TYR A 58 -37.10 17.97 2.39
N TYR A 59 -37.09 17.42 1.19
CA TYR A 59 -36.71 18.13 -0.03
C TYR A 59 -37.91 18.22 -0.99
N LEU A 60 -38.22 19.42 -1.41
CA LEU A 60 -39.29 19.71 -2.32
C LEU A 60 -38.72 19.87 -3.73
N GLY A 61 -39.17 19.07 -4.67
CA GLY A 61 -38.75 19.14 -6.06
C GLY A 61 -39.31 20.36 -6.79
N LYS A 62 -38.99 20.49 -8.08
CA LYS A 62 -39.46 21.60 -8.95
C LYS A 62 -40.99 21.78 -8.98
N THR A 63 -41.74 20.68 -8.83
CA THR A 63 -43.20 20.69 -8.77
C THR A 63 -43.77 20.99 -7.38
N GLY A 64 -42.90 21.12 -6.36
CA GLY A 64 -43.29 21.24 -4.95
C GLY A 64 -43.57 19.89 -4.26
N LYS A 65 -43.52 18.75 -4.99
CA LYS A 65 -43.66 17.42 -4.43
C LYS A 65 -42.42 17.06 -3.61
N ALA A 66 -42.62 16.55 -2.40
CA ALA A 66 -41.54 16.06 -1.56
C ALA A 66 -40.97 14.76 -2.15
N ALA A 67 -39.64 14.65 -2.19
CA ALA A 67 -38.94 13.41 -2.53
C ALA A 67 -39.29 12.31 -1.52
N ALA A 68 -39.61 11.10 -2.00
CA ALA A 68 -40.04 9.98 -1.13
C ALA A 68 -39.65 8.64 -1.74
N GLY A 69 -39.09 7.73 -0.91
CA GLY A 69 -38.70 6.38 -1.31
C GLY A 69 -37.52 6.34 -2.28
N GLU A 70 -36.69 7.39 -2.37
CA GLU A 70 -35.67 7.51 -3.39
C GLU A 70 -34.35 8.12 -2.90
N VAL A 71 -33.25 7.78 -3.58
CA VAL A 71 -32.01 8.54 -3.55
C VAL A 71 -32.12 9.68 -4.56
N ARG A 72 -31.94 10.90 -4.11
CA ARG A 72 -32.03 12.11 -4.96
C ARG A 72 -30.77 12.91 -4.91
N LYS A 73 -30.25 13.30 -6.08
CA LYS A 73 -29.18 14.28 -6.20
C LYS A 73 -29.75 15.68 -6.02
N VAL A 74 -29.21 16.42 -5.07
CA VAL A 74 -29.52 17.83 -4.83
C VAL A 74 -28.20 18.58 -4.85
N ASN A 75 -28.02 19.48 -5.82
CA ASN A 75 -26.73 20.07 -6.16
C ASN A 75 -25.69 18.97 -6.45
N SER A 76 -24.54 18.98 -5.79
CA SER A 76 -23.46 17.98 -5.95
C SER A 76 -23.57 16.75 -5.04
N SER A 77 -24.60 16.66 -4.17
CA SER A 77 -24.71 15.63 -3.13
C SER A 77 -25.94 14.75 -3.30
N TYR A 78 -25.85 13.49 -2.86
CA TYR A 78 -26.97 12.55 -2.87
C TYR A 78 -27.56 12.45 -1.47
N TYR A 79 -28.90 12.37 -1.38
CA TYR A 79 -29.68 12.23 -0.15
C TYR A 79 -30.71 11.11 -0.32
N TYR A 80 -31.03 10.42 0.74
CA TYR A 80 -32.14 9.47 0.73
C TYR A 80 -33.33 10.01 1.52
N PHE A 81 -34.50 9.91 0.91
CA PHE A 81 -35.78 10.23 1.54
C PHE A 81 -36.58 8.93 1.63
N ASN A 82 -36.99 8.55 2.83
CA ASN A 82 -37.76 7.33 3.05
C ASN A 82 -39.19 7.43 2.43
N LYS A 83 -39.97 6.37 2.49
CA LYS A 83 -41.34 6.35 1.97
C LYS A 83 -42.24 7.47 2.57
N SER A 84 -41.93 7.92 3.80
CA SER A 84 -42.61 9.05 4.43
C SER A 84 -42.01 10.42 4.04
N ALA A 85 -41.16 10.49 3.02
CA ALA A 85 -40.46 11.67 2.51
C ALA A 85 -39.45 12.32 3.50
N SER A 86 -39.17 11.71 4.63
CA SER A 86 -38.20 12.23 5.59
C SER A 86 -36.78 11.88 5.16
N MET A 87 -35.86 12.87 5.23
CA MET A 87 -34.45 12.67 4.95
C MET A 87 -33.80 11.75 6.01
N ILE A 88 -33.08 10.75 5.56
CA ILE A 88 -32.37 9.80 6.40
C ILE A 88 -30.94 10.28 6.66
N LYS A 89 -30.41 9.98 7.86
CA LYS A 89 -29.07 10.33 8.32
C LYS A 89 -28.46 9.14 9.07
N SER A 90 -27.12 9.13 9.18
CA SER A 90 -26.32 8.16 9.97
C SER A 90 -26.75 6.72 9.77
N SER A 91 -27.05 6.32 8.52
CA SER A 91 -27.67 5.02 8.23
C SER A 91 -27.21 4.43 6.90
N TRP A 92 -27.13 3.10 6.87
CA TRP A 92 -26.99 2.31 5.67
C TRP A 92 -28.33 2.17 4.96
N ILE A 93 -28.35 2.37 3.65
CA ILE A 93 -29.54 2.16 2.81
C ILE A 93 -29.16 1.32 1.60
N LYS A 94 -29.89 0.22 1.38
CA LYS A 94 -29.81 -0.61 0.17
C LYS A 94 -30.92 -0.23 -0.78
N THR A 95 -30.60 -0.05 -2.04
CA THR A 95 -31.53 0.26 -3.13
C THR A 95 -31.20 -0.62 -4.34
N SER A 96 -32.04 -0.59 -5.39
CA SER A 96 -31.73 -1.25 -6.67
C SER A 96 -30.43 -0.75 -7.32
N LYS A 97 -30.00 0.50 -7.03
CA LYS A 97 -28.78 1.11 -7.56
C LYS A 97 -27.51 0.78 -6.75
N GLY A 98 -27.64 0.11 -5.61
CA GLY A 98 -26.55 -0.25 -4.74
C GLY A 98 -26.76 0.13 -3.27
N LYS A 99 -25.73 -0.05 -2.46
CA LYS A 99 -25.71 0.26 -1.02
C LYS A 99 -25.05 1.61 -0.80
N TYR A 100 -25.64 2.42 0.09
CA TYR A 100 -25.18 3.78 0.43
C TYR A 100 -25.03 3.89 1.95
N TYR A 101 -24.19 4.82 2.39
CA TYR A 101 -24.23 5.31 3.76
C TYR A 101 -24.47 6.81 3.75
N PHE A 102 -25.47 7.26 4.48
CA PHE A 102 -25.80 8.68 4.65
C PHE A 102 -25.25 9.15 5.98
N GLY A 103 -24.33 10.12 5.94
CA GLY A 103 -23.67 10.63 7.14
C GLY A 103 -24.58 11.49 8.02
N LYS A 104 -24.02 12.11 9.07
CA LYS A 104 -24.75 12.98 10.03
C LYS A 104 -25.47 14.17 9.34
N SER A 105 -24.94 14.69 8.23
CA SER A 105 -25.57 15.75 7.43
C SER A 105 -26.72 15.25 6.54
N GLY A 106 -26.87 13.93 6.37
CA GLY A 106 -27.78 13.28 5.41
C GLY A 106 -27.20 13.14 4.00
N LYS A 107 -25.98 13.65 3.75
CA LYS A 107 -25.30 13.44 2.46
C LYS A 107 -24.77 12.01 2.38
N ALA A 108 -24.91 11.39 1.20
CA ALA A 108 -24.24 10.12 0.93
C ALA A 108 -22.72 10.30 1.00
N TYR A 109 -22.02 9.31 1.56
CA TYR A 109 -20.56 9.30 1.53
C TYR A 109 -20.06 9.02 0.12
N THR A 110 -18.90 9.61 -0.22
CA THR A 110 -18.13 9.39 -1.46
C THR A 110 -16.66 9.29 -1.10
N GLY A 111 -15.86 8.48 -1.83
CA GLY A 111 -14.48 8.18 -1.45
C GLY A 111 -14.39 7.25 -0.24
N SER A 112 -13.28 7.26 0.49
CA SER A 112 -13.10 6.38 1.65
C SER A 112 -13.60 7.02 2.94
N HIS A 113 -14.30 6.24 3.76
CA HIS A 113 -14.81 6.65 5.06
C HIS A 113 -14.70 5.53 6.09
N LYS A 114 -14.31 5.90 7.31
CA LYS A 114 -14.30 4.99 8.45
C LYS A 114 -15.68 4.99 9.13
N ILE A 115 -16.32 3.83 9.18
CA ILE A 115 -17.62 3.59 9.81
C ILE A 115 -17.45 2.40 10.74
N ASN A 116 -17.71 2.58 12.04
CA ASN A 116 -17.56 1.52 13.07
C ASN A 116 -16.20 0.81 12.97
N ASN A 117 -15.12 1.57 12.96
CA ASN A 117 -13.73 1.10 12.86
C ASN A 117 -13.34 0.35 11.58
N LYS A 118 -14.21 0.24 10.59
CA LYS A 118 -13.94 -0.34 9.27
C LYS A 118 -13.92 0.73 8.20
N VAL A 119 -13.01 0.62 7.24
CA VAL A 119 -12.93 1.54 6.10
C VAL A 119 -13.78 1.02 4.96
N TYR A 120 -14.65 1.87 4.43
CA TYR A 120 -15.50 1.60 3.27
C TYR A 120 -15.21 2.61 2.17
N VAL A 121 -15.29 2.19 0.92
CA VAL A 121 -15.05 3.05 -0.24
C VAL A 121 -16.33 3.21 -1.03
N PHE A 122 -16.67 4.44 -1.35
CA PHE A 122 -17.87 4.81 -2.10
C PHE A 122 -17.50 5.48 -3.42
N ARG A 123 -18.20 5.16 -4.48
CA ARG A 123 -18.05 5.81 -5.78
C ARG A 123 -18.51 7.27 -5.72
N SER A 124 -18.23 8.07 -6.74
CA SER A 124 -18.67 9.48 -6.85
C SER A 124 -20.20 9.64 -6.80
N ASN A 125 -20.96 8.62 -7.20
CA ASN A 125 -22.41 8.60 -7.10
C ASN A 125 -22.94 8.16 -5.72
N GLY A 126 -22.05 7.93 -4.75
CA GLY A 126 -22.36 7.51 -3.38
C GLY A 126 -22.58 6.01 -3.18
N THR A 127 -22.48 5.16 -4.22
CA THR A 127 -22.65 3.71 -4.06
C THR A 127 -21.40 3.07 -3.47
N LEU A 128 -21.59 2.12 -2.53
CA LEU A 128 -20.51 1.34 -1.96
C LEU A 128 -19.80 0.50 -3.02
N VAL A 129 -18.48 0.46 -2.98
CA VAL A 129 -17.65 -0.46 -3.78
C VAL A 129 -17.74 -1.86 -3.14
N THR A 130 -18.22 -2.84 -3.89
CA THR A 130 -18.39 -4.23 -3.43
C THR A 130 -17.46 -5.21 -4.16
N GLN A 131 -16.78 -4.76 -5.22
CA GLN A 131 -15.78 -5.57 -5.93
C GLN A 131 -14.59 -5.83 -5.01
N SER A 132 -14.15 -7.07 -4.86
CA SER A 132 -12.93 -7.44 -4.11
C SER A 132 -11.66 -7.28 -4.95
N GLY A 133 -10.51 -7.25 -4.26
CA GLY A 133 -9.20 -7.08 -4.88
C GLY A 133 -8.77 -5.62 -5.01
N LEU A 134 -7.78 -5.36 -5.87
CA LEU A 134 -7.29 -4.01 -6.14
C LEU A 134 -8.29 -3.25 -7.01
N VAL A 135 -8.73 -2.09 -6.55
CA VAL A 135 -9.64 -1.20 -7.27
C VAL A 135 -9.16 0.24 -7.21
N THR A 136 -9.33 0.98 -8.31
CA THR A 136 -9.00 2.41 -8.35
C THR A 136 -10.29 3.23 -8.43
N ILE A 137 -10.48 4.12 -7.46
CA ILE A 137 -11.64 5.02 -7.37
C ILE A 137 -11.13 6.44 -7.25
N SER A 138 -11.53 7.30 -8.18
CA SER A 138 -11.13 8.73 -8.22
C SER A 138 -9.62 8.93 -8.07
N GLY A 139 -8.81 8.15 -8.81
CA GLY A 139 -7.35 8.22 -8.83
C GLY A 139 -6.64 7.58 -7.62
N LYS A 140 -7.37 7.06 -6.64
CA LYS A 140 -6.83 6.38 -5.45
C LYS A 140 -7.05 4.87 -5.56
N THR A 141 -6.01 4.09 -5.27
CA THR A 141 -6.08 2.62 -5.30
C THR A 141 -6.30 2.07 -3.90
N TYR A 142 -7.19 1.10 -3.80
CA TYR A 142 -7.58 0.40 -2.58
C TYR A 142 -7.51 -1.11 -2.82
N TYR A 143 -7.32 -1.88 -1.77
CA TYR A 143 -7.59 -3.32 -1.79
C TYR A 143 -8.87 -3.59 -1.02
N MET A 144 -9.90 -4.05 -1.74
CA MET A 144 -11.19 -4.37 -1.14
C MET A 144 -11.22 -5.83 -0.71
N ASN A 145 -11.53 -6.07 0.55
CA ASN A 145 -11.74 -7.40 1.09
C ASN A 145 -13.10 -7.95 0.62
N SER A 146 -13.28 -9.28 0.65
CA SER A 146 -14.54 -9.94 0.26
C SER A 146 -15.76 -9.50 1.08
N ASN A 147 -15.54 -8.99 2.30
CA ASN A 147 -16.61 -8.45 3.15
C ASN A 147 -17.00 -6.98 2.82
N GLY A 148 -16.45 -6.41 1.74
CA GLY A 148 -16.73 -5.04 1.28
C GLY A 148 -16.02 -3.93 2.06
N THR A 149 -15.03 -4.27 2.89
CA THR A 149 -14.18 -3.28 3.57
C THR A 149 -12.87 -3.08 2.81
N ALA A 150 -12.28 -1.90 2.91
CA ALA A 150 -10.94 -1.66 2.40
C ALA A 150 -9.88 -2.14 3.39
N GLN A 151 -8.81 -2.73 2.87
CA GLN A 151 -7.61 -3.08 3.62
C GLN A 151 -6.94 -1.83 4.16
N THR A 152 -6.35 -1.95 5.35
CA THR A 152 -5.44 -0.96 5.94
C THR A 152 -4.18 -1.67 6.45
N GLY A 153 -3.05 -0.96 6.53
CA GLY A 153 -1.78 -1.51 6.97
C GLY A 153 -1.09 -2.37 5.91
N TYR A 154 -0.16 -3.19 6.35
CA TYR A 154 0.70 -4.01 5.51
C TYR A 154 -0.01 -5.28 5.05
N LYS A 155 0.16 -5.65 3.77
CA LYS A 155 -0.49 -6.83 3.19
C LYS A 155 0.32 -7.44 2.05
N LYS A 156 0.45 -8.76 2.04
CA LYS A 156 0.95 -9.53 0.89
C LYS A 156 -0.20 -9.79 -0.08
N ILE A 157 0.04 -9.52 -1.37
CA ILE A 157 -0.89 -9.77 -2.47
C ILE A 157 -0.09 -10.40 -3.62
N GLY A 158 -0.34 -11.68 -3.91
CA GLY A 158 0.56 -12.47 -4.75
C GLY A 158 1.95 -12.53 -4.12
N ASP A 159 2.99 -12.30 -4.90
CA ASP A 159 4.38 -12.31 -4.41
C ASP A 159 4.87 -10.94 -3.92
N ALA A 160 4.05 -9.90 -3.99
CA ALA A 160 4.42 -8.55 -3.60
C ALA A 160 3.76 -8.11 -2.29
N TYR A 161 4.42 -7.19 -1.61
CA TYR A 161 3.91 -6.56 -0.40
C TYR A 161 3.49 -5.12 -0.68
N TYR A 162 2.39 -4.71 -0.04
CA TYR A 162 1.78 -3.39 -0.18
C TYR A 162 1.47 -2.79 1.19
N TYR A 163 1.34 -1.48 1.25
CA TYR A 163 0.86 -0.78 2.44
C TYR A 163 -0.31 0.12 2.11
N PHE A 164 -1.36 0.03 2.92
CA PHE A 164 -2.56 0.84 2.81
C PHE A 164 -2.68 1.74 4.03
N GLY A 165 -2.87 3.03 3.81
CA GLY A 165 -3.01 4.02 4.87
C GLY A 165 -4.23 3.76 5.78
N LYS A 166 -4.37 4.56 6.83
CA LYS A 166 -5.55 4.50 7.74
C LYS A 166 -6.87 4.78 7.02
N ASP A 167 -6.82 5.42 5.87
CA ASP A 167 -7.94 5.71 4.95
C ASP A 167 -8.12 4.62 3.87
N GLY A 168 -7.33 3.55 3.90
CA GLY A 168 -7.32 2.45 2.95
C GLY A 168 -6.63 2.75 1.61
N VAL A 169 -6.06 3.94 1.41
CA VAL A 169 -5.35 4.31 0.17
C VAL A 169 -4.00 3.64 0.12
N MET A 170 -3.68 2.98 -1.00
CA MET A 170 -2.40 2.34 -1.25
C MET A 170 -1.26 3.37 -1.28
N TYR A 171 -0.17 3.09 -0.56
CA TYR A 171 1.03 3.91 -0.60
C TYR A 171 1.75 3.75 -1.94
N ARG A 172 2.22 4.87 -2.48
CA ARG A 172 3.04 4.97 -3.69
C ARG A 172 4.09 6.06 -3.49
N LYS A 173 5.34 5.79 -3.88
CA LYS A 173 6.49 6.68 -3.65
C LYS A 173 6.52 7.19 -2.20
N LYS A 174 6.37 6.25 -1.24
CA LYS A 174 6.14 6.60 0.17
C LYS A 174 6.74 5.56 1.11
N TRP A 175 7.22 6.03 2.26
CA TRP A 175 7.71 5.20 3.34
C TRP A 175 6.62 4.80 4.32
N ALA A 176 6.74 3.61 4.92
CA ALA A 176 5.94 3.18 6.07
C ALA A 176 6.76 2.33 7.03
N TYR A 177 6.45 2.44 8.32
CA TYR A 177 7.02 1.61 9.38
C TYR A 177 6.19 0.33 9.51
N VAL A 178 6.87 -0.81 9.47
CA VAL A 178 6.25 -2.14 9.58
C VAL A 178 7.19 -3.07 10.34
N GLY A 179 6.74 -3.65 11.46
CA GLY A 179 7.49 -4.67 12.19
C GLY A 179 8.88 -4.23 12.66
N GLY A 180 9.07 -2.97 13.02
CA GLY A 180 10.34 -2.41 13.45
C GLY A 180 11.23 -1.90 12.32
N TYR A 181 10.85 -2.10 11.07
CA TYR A 181 11.57 -1.62 9.89
C TYR A 181 10.84 -0.48 9.20
N LYS A 182 11.56 0.31 8.40
CA LYS A 182 11.02 1.35 7.52
C LYS A 182 11.21 0.94 6.08
N PHE A 183 10.08 0.69 5.38
CA PHE A 183 10.07 0.24 3.99
C PHE A 183 9.57 1.31 3.04
N TYR A 184 10.14 1.35 1.84
CA TYR A 184 9.69 2.18 0.73
C TYR A 184 8.71 1.43 -0.17
N PHE A 185 7.66 2.13 -0.63
CA PHE A 185 6.68 1.61 -1.58
C PHE A 185 6.80 2.38 -2.90
N CYS A 186 7.12 1.66 -3.97
CA CYS A 186 7.40 2.20 -5.30
C CYS A 186 6.18 2.87 -5.94
N SER A 187 6.35 3.47 -7.13
CA SER A 187 5.27 4.10 -7.91
C SER A 187 4.12 3.14 -8.24
N ASN A 188 4.39 1.84 -8.41
CA ASN A 188 3.39 0.80 -8.61
C ASN A 188 2.73 0.31 -7.29
N GLY A 189 3.18 0.82 -6.14
CA GLY A 189 2.71 0.47 -4.79
C GLY A 189 3.36 -0.77 -4.18
N LYS A 190 4.20 -1.49 -4.91
CA LYS A 190 4.94 -2.64 -4.36
C LYS A 190 6.01 -2.15 -3.39
N ARG A 191 6.25 -2.90 -2.30
CA ARG A 191 7.40 -2.70 -1.44
C ARG A 191 8.69 -2.90 -2.24
N ALA A 192 9.62 -1.95 -2.14
CA ALA A 192 10.94 -2.09 -2.72
C ALA A 192 11.73 -3.20 -2.00
N VAL A 193 12.58 -3.90 -2.72
CA VAL A 193 13.56 -4.87 -2.20
C VAL A 193 14.98 -4.30 -2.27
N GLU A 194 15.15 -3.21 -2.99
CA GLU A 194 16.37 -2.39 -3.08
C GLU A 194 15.96 -0.92 -3.02
N VAL A 195 16.66 -0.11 -2.27
CA VAL A 195 16.31 1.30 -2.05
C VAL A 195 17.50 2.25 -2.22
N ASP A 196 18.64 1.77 -2.75
CA ASP A 196 19.82 2.61 -2.98
C ASP A 196 19.50 3.88 -3.76
N ASP A 197 18.81 3.73 -4.89
CA ASP A 197 18.42 4.86 -5.75
C ASP A 197 17.44 5.83 -5.08
N VAL A 198 16.79 5.38 -3.99
CA VAL A 198 15.81 6.19 -3.27
C VAL A 198 16.45 7.00 -2.16
N ILE A 199 17.45 6.41 -1.48
CA ILE A 199 18.11 7.05 -0.34
C ILE A 199 19.42 7.73 -0.74
N GLY A 200 20.00 7.38 -1.91
CA GLY A 200 21.34 7.82 -2.33
C GLY A 200 22.45 7.26 -1.45
N ASP A 201 23.67 7.75 -1.65
CA ASP A 201 24.82 7.35 -0.86
C ASP A 201 24.63 7.71 0.61
N GLN A 202 25.01 6.80 1.48
CA GLN A 202 24.93 6.94 2.93
C GLN A 202 26.34 6.94 3.52
N ASP A 203 26.57 7.76 4.55
CA ASP A 203 27.85 7.83 5.26
C ASP A 203 28.22 6.52 5.97
N ALA A 204 27.21 5.76 6.39
CA ALA A 204 27.38 4.50 7.11
C ALA A 204 26.21 3.55 6.96
N TYR A 205 26.54 2.27 7.04
CA TYR A 205 25.59 1.16 7.06
C TYR A 205 25.82 0.24 8.28
N GLU A 206 24.83 -0.59 8.60
CA GLU A 206 25.03 -1.77 9.45
C GLU A 206 24.64 -3.02 8.65
N ILE A 207 25.31 -4.16 8.95
CA ILE A 207 25.11 -5.42 8.26
C ILE A 207 24.63 -6.47 9.26
N ILE A 208 23.61 -7.24 8.89
CA ILE A 208 23.20 -8.44 9.60
C ILE A 208 23.41 -9.65 8.69
N ILE A 209 24.15 -10.65 9.16
CA ILE A 209 24.34 -11.95 8.53
C ILE A 209 23.50 -12.96 9.28
N ASN A 210 22.52 -13.55 8.62
CA ASN A 210 21.70 -14.60 9.21
C ASN A 210 22.15 -15.99 8.71
N LYS A 211 22.88 -16.73 9.53
CA LYS A 211 23.36 -18.08 9.21
C LYS A 211 22.22 -19.07 8.94
N LYS A 212 21.08 -18.93 9.64
CA LYS A 212 19.93 -19.82 9.50
C LYS A 212 19.35 -19.81 8.10
N THR A 213 19.34 -18.64 7.48
CA THR A 213 18.76 -18.43 6.16
C THR A 213 19.82 -18.29 5.06
N ASN A 214 21.09 -18.11 5.43
CA ASN A 214 22.18 -17.73 4.53
C ASN A 214 21.84 -16.46 3.74
N VAL A 215 21.47 -15.41 4.48
CA VAL A 215 21.15 -14.07 3.94
C VAL A 215 21.98 -13.01 4.67
N VAL A 216 22.53 -12.09 3.90
CA VAL A 216 23.11 -10.85 4.39
C VAL A 216 22.12 -9.74 4.12
N THR A 217 21.78 -8.92 5.11
CA THR A 217 20.95 -7.70 4.91
C THR A 217 21.73 -6.49 5.35
N VAL A 218 21.74 -5.46 4.51
CA VAL A 218 22.36 -4.15 4.78
C VAL A 218 21.27 -3.16 5.20
N TYR A 219 21.57 -2.34 6.20
CA TYR A 219 20.64 -1.37 6.78
C TYR A 219 21.23 0.04 6.74
N ALA A 220 20.43 1.00 6.31
CA ALA A 220 20.71 2.44 6.44
C ALA A 220 20.01 3.01 7.68
N LYS A 221 20.53 4.16 8.14
CA LYS A 221 20.07 4.85 9.34
C LYS A 221 18.81 5.68 9.05
N ASP A 222 17.82 5.60 9.92
CA ASP A 222 16.63 6.47 9.93
C ASP A 222 16.74 7.51 11.05
N GLY A 223 17.68 8.42 10.93
CA GLY A 223 17.94 9.45 11.93
C GLY A 223 18.11 8.86 13.34
N LYS A 224 17.31 9.31 14.30
CA LYS A 224 17.36 8.84 15.71
C LYS A 224 16.79 7.44 15.92
N ASN A 225 16.08 6.89 14.93
CA ASN A 225 15.49 5.54 15.03
C ASN A 225 16.51 4.41 14.81
N GLY A 226 17.77 4.75 14.45
CA GLY A 226 18.83 3.77 14.19
C GLY A 226 18.75 3.15 12.81
N TYR A 227 19.44 2.02 12.64
CA TYR A 227 19.58 1.31 11.36
C TYR A 227 18.37 0.39 11.11
N ILE A 228 17.27 0.95 10.65
CA ILE A 228 15.99 0.25 10.45
C ILE A 228 15.46 0.32 9.02
N ILE A 229 16.21 0.93 8.09
CA ILE A 229 15.88 0.92 6.66
C ILE A 229 16.60 -0.24 6.01
N PRO A 230 15.95 -1.38 5.71
CA PRO A 230 16.60 -2.43 4.93
C PRO A 230 16.85 -1.91 3.52
N VAL A 231 18.12 -1.89 3.12
CA VAL A 231 18.57 -1.35 1.82
C VAL A 231 18.58 -2.44 0.76
N ARG A 232 19.28 -3.54 1.07
CA ARG A 232 19.43 -4.72 0.19
C ARG A 232 19.51 -5.99 1.01
N ALA A 233 19.16 -7.10 0.39
CA ALA A 233 19.45 -8.45 0.91
C ALA A 233 20.24 -9.22 -0.14
N PHE A 234 21.29 -9.90 0.28
CA PHE A 234 22.16 -10.70 -0.55
C PHE A 234 22.06 -12.19 -0.17
N ILE A 235 22.02 -13.06 -1.16
CA ILE A 235 22.21 -14.49 -0.91
C ILE A 235 23.66 -14.72 -0.52
N CYS A 236 23.90 -15.52 0.52
CA CYS A 236 25.26 -15.86 0.92
C CYS A 236 25.41 -17.35 1.23
N SER A 237 26.64 -17.80 1.39
CA SER A 237 26.97 -19.08 2.02
C SER A 237 27.88 -18.83 3.21
N THR A 238 27.40 -19.25 4.38
CA THR A 238 28.17 -19.24 5.63
C THR A 238 28.78 -20.63 5.90
N GLY A 239 29.59 -20.74 6.93
CA GLY A 239 30.16 -22.02 7.41
C GLY A 239 29.61 -22.39 8.77
N VAL A 240 29.87 -23.66 9.20
CA VAL A 240 29.57 -24.10 10.56
C VAL A 240 30.37 -23.25 11.55
N SER A 241 31.66 -22.97 11.26
CA SER A 241 32.56 -22.16 12.08
C SER A 241 32.35 -20.64 11.97
N THR A 242 31.45 -20.15 11.11
CA THR A 242 31.11 -18.69 11.09
C THR A 242 30.63 -18.27 12.47
N PRO A 243 31.34 -17.34 13.19
CA PRO A 243 31.03 -17.03 14.58
C PRO A 243 29.71 -16.27 14.70
N LEU A 244 29.04 -16.40 15.84
CA LEU A 244 27.92 -15.55 16.21
C LEU A 244 28.43 -14.35 17.02
N GLY A 245 27.78 -13.21 16.92
CA GLY A 245 28.14 -12.02 17.68
C GLY A 245 28.16 -10.74 16.84
N THR A 246 28.75 -9.70 17.39
CA THR A 246 28.88 -8.40 16.74
C THR A 246 30.35 -8.08 16.53
N PHE A 247 30.69 -7.74 15.31
CA PHE A 247 32.03 -7.45 14.81
C PHE A 247 32.01 -6.15 14.03
N HIS A 248 33.22 -5.74 13.56
CA HIS A 248 33.35 -4.58 12.68
C HIS A 248 34.30 -4.89 11.52
N THR A 249 34.00 -4.39 10.33
CA THR A 249 34.88 -4.62 9.18
C THR A 249 36.27 -4.04 9.42
N GLN A 250 37.33 -4.76 8.99
CA GLN A 250 38.72 -4.46 9.36
C GLN A 250 39.60 -4.09 8.16
N SER A 251 39.49 -4.83 7.07
CA SER A 251 40.43 -4.76 5.94
C SER A 251 39.67 -4.93 4.61
N ARG A 252 40.35 -4.53 3.53
CA ARG A 252 39.78 -4.62 2.17
C ARG A 252 40.85 -5.08 1.19
N TYR A 253 40.51 -6.08 0.37
CA TYR A 253 41.41 -6.61 -0.66
C TYR A 253 40.65 -6.76 -1.96
N ARG A 254 41.21 -6.31 -3.08
CA ARG A 254 40.59 -6.51 -4.40
C ARG A 254 40.53 -7.98 -4.77
N TRP A 255 41.67 -8.71 -4.52
CA TRP A 255 41.81 -10.14 -4.55
C TRP A 255 42.53 -10.59 -3.28
N HIS A 256 42.15 -11.74 -2.74
CA HIS A 256 42.77 -12.33 -1.55
C HIS A 256 42.83 -13.83 -1.68
N GLU A 257 43.97 -14.41 -1.32
CA GLU A 257 44.12 -15.87 -1.22
C GLU A 257 43.25 -16.38 -0.06
N LEU A 258 42.56 -17.48 -0.31
CA LEU A 258 41.68 -18.12 0.64
C LEU A 258 42.30 -19.47 1.10
N MET A 259 41.62 -20.17 1.96
CA MET A 259 42.07 -21.48 2.42
C MET A 259 42.07 -22.49 1.25
N GLY A 260 43.25 -22.95 0.86
CA GLY A 260 43.57 -23.74 -0.33
C GLY A 260 43.97 -22.86 -1.54
N PRO A 261 44.41 -23.42 -2.65
CA PRO A 261 44.86 -22.65 -3.82
C PRO A 261 43.68 -22.06 -4.58
N CYS A 262 43.00 -21.10 -3.96
CA CYS A 262 41.86 -20.40 -4.53
C CYS A 262 41.77 -18.97 -4.00
N TRP A 263 41.11 -18.09 -4.77
CA TRP A 263 41.07 -16.65 -4.50
C TRP A 263 39.63 -16.10 -4.50
N GLY A 264 39.39 -15.20 -3.56
CA GLY A 264 38.17 -14.36 -3.56
C GLY A 264 38.46 -12.97 -4.11
N GLN A 265 37.49 -12.34 -4.71
CA GLN A 265 37.58 -10.92 -5.04
C GLN A 265 36.61 -10.09 -4.20
N TRP A 266 36.86 -8.78 -4.11
CA TRP A 266 36.07 -7.84 -3.33
C TRP A 266 35.95 -8.26 -1.87
N CYS A 267 37.10 -8.61 -1.27
CA CYS A 267 37.16 -9.13 0.08
C CYS A 267 37.07 -7.99 1.12
N SER A 268 36.24 -8.17 2.14
CA SER A 268 36.13 -7.28 3.30
C SER A 268 36.25 -8.11 4.57
N GLY A 269 37.28 -7.84 5.39
CA GLY A 269 37.51 -8.53 6.65
C GLY A 269 36.38 -8.28 7.65
N ILE A 270 35.97 -9.30 8.38
CA ILE A 270 34.96 -9.22 9.45
C ILE A 270 35.64 -9.35 10.82
N TYR A 271 36.33 -10.46 11.03
CA TYR A 271 36.98 -10.82 12.29
C TYR A 271 37.95 -11.99 12.09
N GLU A 272 39.17 -11.96 12.65
CA GLU A 272 40.13 -13.08 12.70
C GLU A 272 40.23 -13.94 11.43
N GLY A 273 40.38 -13.30 10.26
CA GLY A 273 40.45 -14.00 8.97
C GLY A 273 39.12 -14.39 8.34
N TYR A 274 37.99 -14.20 9.01
CA TYR A 274 36.67 -14.32 8.39
C TYR A 274 36.37 -13.10 7.50
N LEU A 275 35.96 -13.37 6.26
CA LEU A 275 35.79 -12.34 5.25
C LEU A 275 34.39 -12.42 4.61
N PHE A 276 33.87 -11.28 4.16
CA PHE A 276 32.99 -11.25 3.00
C PHE A 276 33.86 -11.36 1.75
N HIS A 277 33.50 -12.19 0.81
CA HIS A 277 34.17 -12.30 -0.50
C HIS A 277 33.25 -12.93 -1.54
N SER A 278 33.57 -12.75 -2.84
CA SER A 278 32.89 -13.47 -3.91
C SER A 278 33.00 -14.98 -3.73
N VAL A 279 32.18 -15.75 -4.41
CA VAL A 279 32.53 -17.17 -4.64
C VAL A 279 33.95 -17.24 -5.20
N TYR A 280 34.71 -18.25 -4.82
CA TYR A 280 36.13 -18.34 -5.14
C TYR A 280 36.42 -18.72 -6.59
N TYR A 281 37.61 -18.31 -7.02
CA TYR A 281 38.21 -18.56 -8.33
C TYR A 281 39.42 -19.49 -8.18
N ASN A 282 39.65 -20.30 -9.18
CA ASN A 282 40.78 -21.25 -9.18
C ASN A 282 42.09 -20.60 -9.62
N ASP A 283 42.06 -19.32 -10.00
CA ASP A 283 43.23 -18.57 -10.44
C ASP A 283 43.08 -17.09 -10.03
N VAL A 284 44.16 -16.48 -9.60
CA VAL A 284 44.20 -15.08 -9.14
C VAL A 284 44.09 -14.12 -10.34
N ASN A 285 43.38 -13.02 -10.14
CA ASN A 285 43.14 -12.01 -11.16
C ASN A 285 42.48 -12.52 -12.46
N ASN A 286 41.87 -13.70 -12.42
CA ASN A 286 41.21 -14.31 -13.56
C ASN A 286 39.70 -14.46 -13.32
N ASN A 287 38.92 -13.51 -13.80
CA ASN A 287 37.46 -13.53 -13.67
C ASN A 287 36.77 -14.65 -14.46
N ASN A 288 37.51 -15.42 -15.30
CA ASN A 288 37.00 -16.58 -16.02
C ASN A 288 37.28 -17.91 -15.31
N ALA A 289 37.91 -17.89 -14.14
CA ALA A 289 38.28 -19.08 -13.40
C ALA A 289 37.34 -19.36 -12.22
N LEU A 290 36.09 -18.90 -12.27
CA LEU A 290 35.08 -19.09 -11.21
C LEU A 290 34.83 -20.58 -10.98
N SER A 291 34.80 -21.00 -9.72
CA SER A 291 34.30 -22.32 -9.34
C SER A 291 32.79 -22.39 -9.48
N VAL A 292 32.31 -22.94 -10.62
CA VAL A 292 30.87 -23.08 -10.91
C VAL A 292 30.16 -23.94 -9.86
N ASN A 293 30.84 -25.03 -9.40
CA ASN A 293 30.28 -25.88 -8.36
C ASN A 293 30.06 -25.11 -7.04
N ALA A 294 31.01 -24.27 -6.64
CA ALA A 294 30.88 -23.44 -5.45
C ALA A 294 29.80 -22.35 -5.62
N TYR A 295 29.72 -21.73 -6.80
CA TYR A 295 28.68 -20.75 -7.11
C TYR A 295 27.28 -21.37 -7.01
N ASN A 296 27.11 -22.56 -7.57
CA ASN A 296 25.84 -23.27 -7.53
C ASN A 296 25.41 -23.75 -6.13
N LYS A 297 26.29 -23.66 -5.12
CA LYS A 297 26.00 -23.91 -3.71
C LYS A 297 25.62 -22.65 -2.94
N LEU A 298 25.62 -21.45 -3.55
CA LEU A 298 25.18 -20.23 -2.87
C LEU A 298 23.78 -20.41 -2.25
N GLY A 299 23.62 -19.89 -1.05
CA GLY A 299 22.42 -20.03 -0.24
C GLY A 299 22.41 -21.24 0.69
N THR A 300 23.50 -22.01 0.73
CA THR A 300 23.65 -23.15 1.67
C THR A 300 24.84 -22.94 2.58
N THR A 301 24.84 -23.59 3.74
CA THR A 301 26.00 -23.60 4.67
C THR A 301 27.07 -24.53 4.13
N CYS A 302 28.09 -23.98 3.46
CA CYS A 302 29.11 -24.75 2.76
C CYS A 302 30.50 -24.11 2.73
N SER A 303 30.74 -23.03 3.47
CA SER A 303 32.06 -22.41 3.61
C SER A 303 32.81 -22.96 4.83
N HIS A 304 34.11 -22.71 4.92
CA HIS A 304 34.93 -22.98 6.10
C HIS A 304 34.75 -21.93 7.22
N GLY A 305 33.91 -20.88 6.97
CA GLY A 305 33.64 -19.84 7.94
C GLY A 305 33.42 -18.47 7.33
N CYS A 306 34.09 -18.15 6.23
CA CYS A 306 33.86 -16.91 5.47
C CYS A 306 32.43 -16.84 4.92
N VAL A 307 32.01 -15.63 4.57
CA VAL A 307 30.69 -15.34 4.00
C VAL A 307 30.86 -15.15 2.48
N ARG A 308 30.53 -16.23 1.73
CA ARG A 308 30.59 -16.23 0.26
C ARG A 308 29.38 -15.53 -0.31
N LEU A 309 29.60 -14.67 -1.27
CA LEU A 309 28.60 -13.85 -1.97
C LEU A 309 28.72 -14.01 -3.49
N THR A 310 27.82 -13.48 -4.26
CA THR A 310 28.08 -13.19 -5.68
C THR A 310 29.15 -12.10 -5.79
N ALA A 311 29.84 -12.00 -6.92
CA ALA A 311 30.87 -10.97 -7.11
C ALA A 311 30.26 -9.54 -7.04
N GLY A 312 29.07 -9.34 -7.59
CA GLY A 312 28.37 -8.07 -7.52
C GLY A 312 27.99 -7.67 -6.09
N ASP A 313 27.48 -8.62 -5.28
CA ASP A 313 27.09 -8.37 -3.88
C ASP A 313 28.33 -8.10 -3.01
N ALA A 314 29.39 -8.87 -3.20
CA ALA A 314 30.67 -8.65 -2.51
C ALA A 314 31.27 -7.27 -2.87
N LYS A 315 31.21 -6.89 -4.17
CA LYS A 315 31.61 -5.56 -4.63
C LYS A 315 30.79 -4.45 -3.99
N TRP A 316 29.46 -4.63 -3.89
CA TRP A 316 28.60 -3.63 -3.29
C TRP A 316 29.00 -3.37 -1.81
N ILE A 317 29.24 -4.42 -1.02
CA ILE A 317 29.74 -4.29 0.36
C ILE A 317 31.12 -3.60 0.37
N TYR A 318 32.01 -4.04 -0.52
CA TYR A 318 33.35 -3.48 -0.65
C TYR A 318 33.32 -1.97 -0.94
N ASP A 319 32.45 -1.52 -1.81
CA ASP A 319 32.39 -0.11 -2.23
C ASP A 319 31.68 0.78 -1.19
N HIS A 320 30.59 0.31 -0.58
CA HIS A 320 29.70 1.14 0.23
C HIS A 320 29.85 0.96 1.74
N CYS A 321 30.43 -0.15 2.20
CA CYS A 321 30.61 -0.41 3.62
C CYS A 321 32.09 -0.21 4.01
N SER A 322 32.41 0.95 4.58
CA SER A 322 33.77 1.29 5.00
C SER A 322 34.31 0.37 6.08
N VAL A 323 35.64 0.37 6.29
CA VAL A 323 36.27 -0.23 7.48
C VAL A 323 35.65 0.39 8.73
N GLY A 324 35.35 -0.46 9.74
CA GLY A 324 34.60 -0.07 10.93
C GLY A 324 33.09 -0.26 10.82
N THR A 325 32.54 -0.69 9.65
CA THR A 325 31.13 -1.02 9.52
C THR A 325 30.76 -2.16 10.47
N LYS A 326 29.71 -1.95 11.29
CA LYS A 326 29.21 -2.95 12.23
C LYS A 326 28.56 -4.12 11.49
N VAL A 327 28.94 -5.33 11.87
CA VAL A 327 28.45 -6.60 11.33
C VAL A 327 27.94 -7.46 12.49
N THR A 328 26.66 -7.80 12.48
CA THR A 328 26.05 -8.69 13.46
C THR A 328 25.72 -10.02 12.80
N ILE A 329 26.20 -11.12 13.37
CA ILE A 329 25.99 -12.48 12.86
C ILE A 329 25.04 -13.21 13.79
N ILE A 330 23.88 -13.62 13.26
CA ILE A 330 22.80 -14.29 13.98
C ILE A 330 22.48 -15.67 13.37
N ASN A 331 21.71 -16.48 14.08
CA ASN A 331 21.20 -17.77 13.60
C ASN A 331 19.72 -17.94 13.96
N GLU A 332 18.84 -17.10 13.38
CA GLU A 332 17.45 -16.97 13.78
C GLU A 332 16.50 -17.11 12.59
N SER A 333 15.33 -17.73 12.82
CA SER A 333 14.24 -17.76 11.84
C SER A 333 13.38 -16.51 11.93
N GLY A 334 12.86 -16.03 10.77
CA GLY A 334 11.88 -14.95 10.72
C GLY A 334 12.45 -13.54 11.00
N ARG A 335 13.76 -13.38 11.03
CA ARG A 335 14.43 -12.09 11.28
C ARG A 335 14.74 -11.30 10.01
N ASP A 336 14.71 -11.94 8.85
CA ASP A 336 15.03 -11.28 7.60
C ASP A 336 13.84 -10.39 7.15
N PRO A 337 14.08 -9.09 6.85
CA PRO A 337 13.02 -8.18 6.42
C PRO A 337 12.55 -8.44 4.99
N PHE A 338 13.42 -9.07 4.19
CA PHE A 338 13.15 -9.45 2.81
C PHE A 338 13.08 -10.97 2.64
N PRO A 339 12.39 -11.47 1.60
CA PRO A 339 12.53 -12.86 1.18
C PRO A 339 13.99 -13.16 0.85
N LYS A 340 14.42 -14.40 1.08
CA LYS A 340 15.75 -14.85 0.67
C LYS A 340 15.93 -14.67 -0.83
N PRO A 341 16.97 -13.95 -1.28
CA PRO A 341 17.31 -13.87 -2.69
C PRO A 341 17.73 -15.23 -3.26
N THR A 342 17.68 -15.35 -4.57
CA THR A 342 18.12 -16.57 -5.28
C THR A 342 19.28 -16.22 -6.21
N ALA A 343 20.30 -17.10 -6.27
CA ALA A 343 21.33 -17.01 -7.29
C ALA A 343 20.95 -17.87 -8.50
N TYR A 344 21.37 -17.47 -9.67
CA TYR A 344 21.27 -18.30 -10.88
C TYR A 344 22.03 -19.61 -10.70
N LYS A 345 21.57 -20.68 -11.35
CA LYS A 345 22.34 -21.90 -11.44
C LYS A 345 23.10 -21.89 -12.77
N LEU A 346 24.41 -21.93 -12.69
CA LEU A 346 25.31 -21.81 -13.82
C LEU A 346 25.58 -23.21 -14.45
N PRO A 347 25.50 -23.36 -15.77
CA PRO A 347 25.99 -24.56 -16.43
C PRO A 347 27.54 -24.62 -16.33
N SER A 348 28.13 -25.80 -16.47
CA SER A 348 29.56 -26.05 -16.27
C SER A 348 30.48 -25.17 -17.11
N TRP A 349 30.06 -24.77 -18.29
CA TRP A 349 30.82 -23.92 -19.19
C TRP A 349 30.84 -22.44 -18.81
N HIS A 350 29.97 -22.01 -17.89
CA HIS A 350 29.81 -20.63 -17.48
C HIS A 350 30.76 -20.26 -16.33
N THR A 351 32.05 -20.17 -16.62
CA THR A 351 33.16 -20.04 -15.67
C THR A 351 33.42 -18.63 -15.18
N TRP A 352 32.42 -17.75 -15.20
CA TRP A 352 32.48 -16.37 -14.64
C TRP A 352 31.24 -16.06 -13.82
N ASP A 353 31.35 -15.09 -12.91
CA ASP A 353 30.19 -14.65 -12.11
C ASP A 353 29.33 -13.67 -12.96
N PRO A 354 28.04 -13.97 -13.19
CA PRO A 354 27.19 -13.12 -14.01
C PRO A 354 26.88 -11.74 -13.37
N THR A 355 27.13 -11.59 -12.08
CA THR A 355 26.92 -10.35 -11.36
C THR A 355 28.19 -9.48 -11.33
N ASP A 356 29.35 -10.04 -11.74
CA ASP A 356 30.59 -9.28 -11.80
C ASP A 356 30.50 -8.18 -12.86
N PRO A 357 30.63 -6.88 -12.49
CA PRO A 357 30.57 -5.80 -13.46
C PRO A 357 31.58 -5.92 -14.58
N ASN A 358 32.75 -6.54 -14.31
CA ASN A 358 33.79 -6.75 -15.30
C ASN A 358 33.48 -7.83 -16.32
N MET A 359 32.45 -8.67 -16.06
CA MET A 359 32.07 -9.80 -16.91
C MET A 359 30.69 -9.65 -17.56
N GLN A 360 29.95 -8.58 -17.30
CA GLN A 360 28.62 -8.34 -17.86
C GLN A 360 28.61 -8.33 -19.40
N TYR A 361 29.68 -7.81 -20.01
CA TYR A 361 29.81 -7.82 -21.48
C TYR A 361 29.75 -9.25 -22.05
N LYS A 362 30.36 -10.21 -21.36
CA LYS A 362 30.40 -11.61 -21.75
C LYS A 362 29.02 -12.28 -21.63
N CYS A 363 28.28 -11.97 -20.59
CA CYS A 363 26.89 -12.39 -20.45
C CYS A 363 26.01 -11.86 -21.59
N LYS A 364 26.16 -10.57 -21.94
CA LYS A 364 25.45 -9.98 -23.08
C LYS A 364 25.78 -10.68 -24.41
N GLN A 365 27.07 -10.99 -24.67
CA GLN A 365 27.51 -11.68 -25.89
C GLN A 365 26.97 -13.12 -25.98
N LYS A 366 26.87 -13.82 -24.85
CA LYS A 366 26.44 -15.22 -24.78
C LYS A 366 24.94 -15.42 -24.58
N GLY A 367 24.19 -14.32 -24.32
CA GLY A 367 22.77 -14.40 -24.05
C GLY A 367 22.43 -15.22 -22.81
N CYS A 368 23.20 -15.10 -21.73
CA CYS A 368 23.08 -15.95 -20.55
C CYS A 368 21.84 -15.64 -19.70
N HIS A 369 21.32 -14.41 -19.74
CA HIS A 369 20.22 -13.91 -18.91
C HIS A 369 19.43 -12.85 -19.65
#